data_c37a509b5ae9cab8e0e3b440b53e6aa7
#
_entry.id   c37a509b5ae9cab8e0e3b440b53e6aa7
#
_cell.length_a   1.000
_cell.length_b   1.000
_cell.length_c   1.000
_cell.angle_alpha   90.00
_cell.angle_beta   90.00
_cell.angle_gamma   90.00
#
_symmetry.space_group_name_H-M   'P 1'
#
loop_
_entity.id
_entity.type
_entity.pdbx_description
1 polymer ?
#
loop_
_entity_poly.entity_id
_entity_poly.type
_entity_poly.pdbx_seq_one_letter_code
_entity_poly.pdbx_strand_id
1 'polypeptide(L)'
;MWTTELRMHVDAETVWSVITDVQTWPRWGPTVSGARIDGDSGLTGGARGTVTTAVGLSLPFEITEFVERRLWAWKVAGVSATRHEVIEVPGGCVLSFGAPVWAAGYLPVLAIALPRIERISVERAHLEGSASEGAWIADQDGGM
;
A
#
# COMPACT_ATOMS: atom_id res chain seq x y z
N MET A 1 18.14 9.32 0.40
CA MET A 1 17.26 8.14 0.46
C MET A 1 17.40 7.33 -0.82
N TRP A 2 17.58 6.03 -0.69
CA TRP A 2 17.65 5.12 -1.82
C TRP A 2 16.24 4.72 -2.23
N THR A 3 15.96 4.68 -3.54
CA THR A 3 14.62 4.38 -4.05
C THR A 3 14.62 3.23 -5.03
N THR A 4 13.51 2.50 -5.06
CA THR A 4 13.18 1.54 -6.11
C THR A 4 11.75 1.84 -6.56
N GLU A 5 11.45 1.70 -7.85
CA GLU A 5 10.15 2.07 -8.37
C GLU A 5 9.67 1.13 -9.47
N LEU A 6 8.36 1.10 -9.67
CA LEU A 6 7.71 0.33 -10.72
C LEU A 6 6.58 1.16 -11.34
N ARG A 7 6.58 1.27 -12.67
CA ARG A 7 5.45 1.81 -13.40
C ARG A 7 4.37 0.75 -13.55
N MET A 8 3.15 1.11 -13.19
CA MET A 8 2.00 0.21 -13.19
C MET A 8 0.91 0.73 -14.12
N HIS A 9 0.27 -0.17 -14.86
CA HIS A 9 -0.90 0.13 -15.70
C HIS A 9 -2.19 -0.05 -14.87
N VAL A 10 -2.16 0.48 -13.67
CA VAL A 10 -3.27 0.49 -12.72
C VAL A 10 -3.42 1.92 -12.23
N ASP A 11 -4.64 2.35 -12.01
CA ASP A 11 -4.93 3.69 -11.57
C ASP A 11 -4.33 3.98 -10.18
N ALA A 12 -3.84 5.21 -9.99
CA ALA A 12 -3.15 5.63 -8.78
C ALA A 12 -4.02 5.48 -7.53
N GLU A 13 -5.32 5.74 -7.63
CA GLU A 13 -6.26 5.61 -6.51
C GLU A 13 -6.36 4.16 -6.04
N THR A 14 -6.40 3.20 -6.96
CA THR A 14 -6.43 1.77 -6.62
C THR A 14 -5.15 1.34 -5.92
N VAL A 15 -4.00 1.74 -6.44
CA VAL A 15 -2.69 1.44 -5.82
C VAL A 15 -2.61 2.06 -4.43
N TRP A 16 -3.03 3.31 -4.28
CA TRP A 16 -3.09 3.97 -2.98
C TRP A 16 -3.96 3.21 -1.98
N SER A 17 -5.14 2.76 -2.42
CA SER A 17 -6.03 1.98 -1.57
C SER A 17 -5.40 0.68 -1.07
N VAL A 18 -4.55 0.06 -1.87
CA VAL A 18 -3.83 -1.17 -1.48
C VAL A 18 -2.74 -0.87 -0.45
N ILE A 19 -1.87 0.09 -0.72
CA ILE A 19 -0.72 0.36 0.17
C ILE A 19 -1.12 1.00 1.51
N THR A 20 -2.30 1.59 1.60
CA THR A 20 -2.83 2.15 2.85
C THR A 20 -3.74 1.18 3.61
N ASP A 21 -4.03 0.04 3.03
CA ASP A 21 -4.83 -1.01 3.67
C ASP A 21 -3.90 -1.99 4.40
N VAL A 22 -3.82 -1.89 5.72
CA VAL A 22 -2.92 -2.71 6.54
C VAL A 22 -3.23 -4.21 6.43
N GLN A 23 -4.44 -4.58 6.05
CA GLN A 23 -4.81 -5.98 5.83
C GLN A 23 -4.08 -6.58 4.62
N THR A 24 -3.61 -5.76 3.69
CA THR A 24 -2.86 -6.22 2.52
C THR A 24 -1.36 -6.33 2.78
N TRP A 25 -0.84 -5.68 3.80
CA TRP A 25 0.60 -5.58 4.04
C TRP A 25 1.32 -6.93 4.07
N PRO A 26 0.78 -8.00 4.70
CA PRO A 26 1.44 -9.30 4.65
C PRO A 26 1.50 -9.91 3.26
N ARG A 27 0.61 -9.51 2.36
CA ARG A 27 0.54 -10.05 1.00
C ARG A 27 1.64 -9.49 0.09
N TRP A 28 2.10 -8.27 0.33
CA TRP A 28 3.12 -7.66 -0.49
C TRP A 28 4.44 -7.38 0.24
N GLY A 29 4.41 -7.20 1.55
CA GLY A 29 5.61 -6.97 2.34
C GLY A 29 6.19 -8.28 2.86
N PRO A 30 7.30 -8.81 2.27
CA PRO A 30 7.80 -10.14 2.63
C PRO A 30 8.31 -10.26 4.07
N THR A 31 8.60 -9.15 4.73
CA THR A 31 9.03 -9.11 6.13
C THR A 31 7.89 -8.87 7.12
N VAL A 32 6.65 -8.74 6.63
CA VAL A 32 5.47 -8.43 7.45
C VAL A 32 4.53 -9.62 7.46
N SER A 33 4.17 -10.10 8.66
CA SER A 33 3.17 -11.16 8.83
C SER A 33 1.80 -10.63 9.27
N GLY A 34 1.74 -9.39 9.77
CA GLY A 34 0.49 -8.75 10.16
C GLY A 34 0.70 -7.31 10.55
N ALA A 35 -0.38 -6.54 10.60
CA ALA A 35 -0.36 -5.16 11.06
C ALA A 35 -1.76 -4.76 11.52
N ARG A 36 -1.80 -3.83 12.48
CA ARG A 36 -3.06 -3.22 12.93
C ARG A 36 -2.84 -1.75 13.26
N ILE A 37 -3.87 -0.95 13.06
CA ILE A 37 -3.87 0.47 13.42
C ILE A 37 -4.68 0.62 14.72
N ASP A 38 -4.19 1.44 15.63
CA ASP A 38 -4.90 1.79 16.85
C ASP A 38 -6.02 2.79 16.51
N GLY A 39 -7.22 2.53 16.99
CA GLY A 39 -8.39 3.39 16.72
C GLY A 39 -9.05 3.11 15.37
N ASP A 40 -10.01 3.96 14.99
CA ASP A 40 -10.89 3.76 13.84
C ASP A 40 -10.60 4.69 12.66
N SER A 41 -9.57 5.52 12.75
CA SER A 41 -9.28 6.56 11.75
C SER A 41 -8.61 6.07 10.48
N GLY A 42 -8.18 4.80 10.44
CA GLY A 42 -7.40 4.27 9.33
C GLY A 42 -5.98 4.85 9.26
N LEU A 43 -5.30 4.66 8.15
CA LEU A 43 -3.94 5.15 7.96
C LEU A 43 -3.98 6.63 7.58
N THR A 44 -3.51 7.48 8.49
CA THR A 44 -3.45 8.94 8.32
C THR A 44 -2.18 9.46 9.01
N GLY A 45 -1.90 10.76 8.85
CA GLY A 45 -0.77 11.39 9.55
C GLY A 45 -0.93 11.26 11.06
N GLY A 46 0.10 10.82 11.75
CA GLY A 46 0.09 10.59 13.18
C GLY A 46 -0.54 9.27 13.63
N ALA A 47 -1.08 8.47 12.71
CA ALA A 47 -1.63 7.16 13.05
C ALA A 47 -0.55 6.27 13.68
N ARG A 48 -0.93 5.51 14.69
CA ARG A 48 -0.07 4.57 15.40
C ARG A 48 -0.65 3.18 15.32
N GLY A 49 0.21 2.20 15.44
CA GLY A 49 -0.22 0.81 15.42
C GLY A 49 0.91 -0.14 15.72
N THR A 50 0.70 -1.40 15.38
CA THR A 50 1.67 -2.47 15.58
C THR A 50 1.85 -3.23 14.28
N VAL A 51 3.10 -3.46 13.89
CA VAL A 51 3.47 -4.34 12.79
C VAL A 51 4.13 -5.59 13.36
N THR A 52 3.72 -6.75 12.87
CA THR A 52 4.31 -8.03 13.25
C THR A 52 5.21 -8.50 12.12
N THR A 53 6.45 -8.80 12.43
CA THR A 53 7.45 -9.23 11.45
C THR A 53 7.26 -10.72 11.11
N ALA A 54 7.90 -11.16 10.02
CA ALA A 54 7.87 -12.56 9.58
C ALA A 54 8.45 -13.54 10.61
N VAL A 55 9.29 -13.04 11.54
CA VAL A 55 9.82 -13.85 12.65
C VAL A 55 8.98 -13.77 13.93
N GLY A 56 7.80 -13.14 13.86
CA GLY A 56 6.84 -13.08 14.97
C GLY A 56 7.09 -11.94 15.97
N LEU A 57 7.99 -11.01 15.67
CA LEU A 57 8.28 -9.87 16.53
C LEU A 57 7.28 -8.75 16.25
N SER A 58 6.58 -8.28 17.29
CA SER A 58 5.62 -7.17 17.17
C SER A 58 6.30 -5.86 17.57
N LEU A 59 6.23 -4.87 16.68
CA LEU A 59 6.89 -3.58 16.83
C LEU A 59 5.87 -2.44 16.68
N PRO A 60 5.96 -1.38 17.52
CA PRO A 60 5.12 -0.21 17.37
C PRO A 60 5.55 0.60 16.16
N PHE A 61 4.57 1.19 15.45
CA PHE A 61 4.86 2.12 14.36
C PHE A 61 4.05 3.42 14.51
N GLU A 62 4.53 4.45 13.84
CA GLU A 62 3.87 5.75 13.73
C GLU A 62 4.03 6.28 12.31
N ILE A 63 2.94 6.78 11.74
CA ILE A 63 2.97 7.43 10.43
C ILE A 63 3.47 8.86 10.62
N THR A 64 4.64 9.16 10.07
CA THR A 64 5.35 10.43 10.28
C THR A 64 5.15 11.43 9.14
N GLU A 65 4.89 10.93 7.91
CA GLU A 65 4.51 11.76 6.77
C GLU A 65 3.26 11.18 6.14
N PHE A 66 2.34 12.04 5.74
CA PHE A 66 1.12 11.60 5.07
C PHE A 66 0.59 12.71 4.18
N VAL A 67 0.51 12.44 2.90
CA VAL A 67 -0.19 13.28 1.92
C VAL A 67 -1.19 12.39 1.21
N GLU A 68 -2.47 12.66 1.39
CA GLU A 68 -3.58 11.87 0.86
C GLU A 68 -3.40 11.56 -0.61
N ARG A 69 -3.49 10.30 -0.99
CA ARG A 69 -3.36 9.79 -2.36
C ARG A 69 -1.99 9.97 -2.98
N ARG A 70 -0.97 10.30 -2.19
CA ARG A 70 0.35 10.59 -2.72
C ARG A 70 1.48 9.87 -2.02
N LEU A 71 1.60 10.03 -0.70
CA LEU A 71 2.70 9.42 0.03
C LEU A 71 2.38 9.18 1.50
N TRP A 72 3.04 8.16 2.06
CA TRP A 72 3.14 8.00 3.49
C TRP A 72 4.51 7.42 3.85
N ALA A 73 5.01 7.82 5.00
CA ALA A 73 6.24 7.33 5.57
C ALA A 73 6.02 7.06 7.05
N TRP A 74 6.85 6.22 7.61
CA TRP A 74 6.67 5.77 8.99
C TRP A 74 7.98 5.61 9.75
N LYS A 75 7.84 5.55 11.07
CA LYS A 75 8.86 5.06 12.01
C LYS A 75 8.39 3.73 12.56
N VAL A 76 9.30 2.80 12.70
CA VAL A 76 9.07 1.50 13.33
C VAL A 76 10.01 1.38 14.51
N ALA A 77 9.48 1.13 15.71
CA ALA A 77 10.23 1.11 16.96
C ALA A 77 11.10 2.38 17.16
N GLY A 78 10.55 3.55 16.77
CA GLY A 78 11.23 4.84 16.89
C GLY A 78 12.28 5.13 15.83
N VAL A 79 12.48 4.23 14.86
CA VAL A 79 13.48 4.39 13.79
C VAL A 79 12.80 4.67 12.46
N SER A 80 13.26 5.69 11.76
CA SER A 80 12.74 6.01 10.42
C SER A 80 12.89 4.81 9.49
N ALA A 81 11.79 4.41 8.87
CA ALA A 81 11.71 3.25 8.00
C ALA A 81 11.44 3.68 6.55
N THR A 82 10.62 2.96 5.82
CA THR A 82 10.40 3.18 4.40
C THR A 82 9.43 4.31 4.10
N ARG A 83 9.57 4.89 2.91
CA ARG A 83 8.69 5.92 2.35
C ARG A 83 8.02 5.37 1.10
N HIS A 84 6.73 5.60 0.97
CA HIS A 84 5.90 5.04 -0.09
C HIS A 84 5.21 6.17 -0.84
N GLU A 85 5.48 6.32 -2.13
CA GLU A 85 4.93 7.42 -2.93
C GLU A 85 4.28 6.90 -4.19
N VAL A 86 3.06 7.36 -4.47
CA VAL A 86 2.32 7.06 -5.69
C VAL A 86 2.26 8.32 -6.54
N ILE A 87 2.73 8.22 -7.77
CA ILE A 87 2.75 9.35 -8.71
C ILE A 87 1.86 8.98 -9.89
N GLU A 88 0.82 9.78 -10.13
CA GLU A 88 -0.06 9.59 -11.28
C GLU A 88 0.67 9.93 -12.58
N VAL A 89 0.57 9.05 -13.58
CA VAL A 89 1.13 9.25 -14.91
C VAL A 89 0.10 8.84 -15.96
N PRO A 90 0.25 9.28 -17.22
CA PRO A 90 -0.68 8.85 -18.27
C PRO A 90 -0.74 7.32 -18.37
N GLY A 91 -1.95 6.76 -18.28
CA GLY A 91 -2.19 5.33 -18.37
C GLY A 91 -1.98 4.53 -17.09
N GLY A 92 -1.66 5.18 -15.98
CA GLY A 92 -1.46 4.47 -14.71
C GLY A 92 -0.77 5.30 -13.64
N CYS A 93 0.21 4.69 -12.97
CA CYS A 93 0.98 5.36 -11.93
C CYS A 93 2.39 4.80 -11.82
N VAL A 94 3.24 5.51 -11.10
CA VAL A 94 4.54 5.02 -10.65
C VAL A 94 4.48 4.88 -9.14
N LEU A 95 4.76 3.69 -8.62
CA LEU A 95 4.92 3.47 -7.19
C LEU A 95 6.41 3.45 -6.86
N SER A 96 6.83 4.35 -5.99
CA SER A 96 8.23 4.51 -5.56
C SER A 96 8.35 4.19 -4.08
N PHE A 97 9.25 3.29 -3.73
CA PHE A 97 9.61 2.99 -2.36
C PHE A 97 10.99 3.52 -2.06
N GLY A 98 11.10 4.28 -0.96
CA GLY A 98 12.35 4.82 -0.47
C GLY A 98 12.78 4.15 0.83
N ALA A 99 14.09 3.94 0.96
CA ALA A 99 14.69 3.44 2.19
C ALA A 99 15.77 4.42 2.67
N PRO A 100 15.92 4.62 4.00
CA PRO A 100 17.02 5.40 4.54
C PRO A 100 18.38 4.84 4.08
N VAL A 101 19.38 5.70 4.00
CA VAL A 101 20.73 5.31 3.54
C VAL A 101 21.30 4.12 4.33
N TRP A 102 21.04 4.09 5.63
CA TRP A 102 21.49 3.00 6.52
C TRP A 102 20.78 1.66 6.22
N ALA A 103 19.65 1.70 5.54
CA ALA A 103 18.84 0.53 5.20
C ALA A 103 18.89 0.20 3.69
N ALA A 104 19.92 0.64 2.98
CA ALA A 104 20.05 0.42 1.53
C ALA A 104 20.00 -1.07 1.17
N GLY A 105 20.47 -1.96 2.02
CA GLY A 105 20.36 -3.42 1.84
C GLY A 105 18.92 -3.94 1.84
N TYR A 106 17.94 -3.14 2.24
CA TYR A 106 16.52 -3.48 2.22
C TYR A 106 15.86 -3.27 0.84
N LEU A 107 16.54 -2.57 -0.08
CA LEU A 107 15.99 -2.31 -1.42
C LEU A 107 15.57 -3.57 -2.19
N PRO A 108 16.31 -4.70 -2.17
CA PRO A 108 15.84 -5.92 -2.83
C PRO A 108 14.50 -6.43 -2.28
N VAL A 109 14.26 -6.26 -0.98
CA VAL A 109 12.99 -6.63 -0.33
C VAL A 109 11.86 -5.73 -0.85
N LEU A 110 12.10 -4.43 -0.97
CA LEU A 110 11.13 -3.47 -1.51
C LEU A 110 10.85 -3.75 -3.00
N ALA A 111 11.88 -4.13 -3.76
CA ALA A 111 11.73 -4.49 -5.16
C ALA A 111 10.84 -5.74 -5.36
N ILE A 112 10.84 -6.67 -4.40
CA ILE A 112 9.93 -7.82 -4.40
C ILE A 112 8.49 -7.38 -4.11
N ALA A 113 8.31 -6.39 -3.24
CA ALA A 113 6.99 -5.89 -2.86
C ALA A 113 6.25 -5.21 -4.03
N LEU A 114 6.95 -4.47 -4.87
CA LEU A 114 6.36 -3.70 -5.96
C LEU A 114 5.48 -4.52 -6.91
N PRO A 115 5.96 -5.63 -7.52
CA PRO A 115 5.12 -6.44 -8.40
C PRO A 115 3.98 -7.13 -7.67
N ARG A 116 4.13 -7.41 -6.38
CA ARG A 116 3.06 -7.97 -5.56
C ARG A 116 1.93 -6.96 -5.37
N ILE A 117 2.26 -5.70 -5.13
CA ILE A 117 1.28 -4.60 -5.03
C ILE A 117 0.56 -4.42 -6.36
N GLU A 118 1.29 -4.45 -7.48
CA GLU A 118 0.67 -4.37 -8.81
C GLU A 118 -0.37 -5.48 -9.00
N ARG A 119 -0.02 -6.72 -8.66
CA ARG A 119 -0.93 -7.87 -8.78
C ARG A 119 -2.19 -7.68 -7.93
N ILE A 120 -2.05 -7.27 -6.68
CA ILE A 120 -3.18 -7.02 -5.77
C ILE A 120 -4.04 -5.89 -6.32
N SER A 121 -3.42 -4.82 -6.83
CA SER A 121 -4.12 -3.67 -7.39
C SER A 121 -4.93 -4.03 -8.65
N VAL A 122 -4.35 -4.85 -9.52
CA VAL A 122 -5.04 -5.35 -10.72
C VAL A 122 -6.24 -6.21 -10.32
N GLU A 123 -6.09 -7.12 -9.36
CA GLU A 123 -7.19 -7.94 -8.83
C GLU A 123 -8.31 -7.06 -8.26
N ARG A 124 -7.94 -6.05 -7.46
CA ARG A 124 -8.89 -5.13 -6.84
C ARG A 124 -9.66 -4.33 -7.88
N ALA A 125 -8.98 -3.77 -8.87
CA ALA A 125 -9.60 -3.03 -9.97
C ALA A 125 -10.56 -3.90 -10.78
N HIS A 126 -10.18 -5.17 -11.05
CA HIS A 126 -11.03 -6.11 -11.77
C HIS A 126 -12.30 -6.46 -10.98
N LEU A 127 -12.19 -6.70 -9.69
CA LEU A 127 -13.35 -6.99 -8.82
C LEU A 127 -14.29 -5.79 -8.71
N GLU A 128 -13.78 -4.58 -8.60
CA GLU A 128 -14.58 -3.35 -8.60
C GLU A 128 -15.31 -3.15 -9.93
N GLY A 129 -14.64 -3.38 -11.07
CA GLY A 129 -15.24 -3.33 -12.40
C GLY A 129 -16.35 -4.37 -12.56
N SER A 130 -16.14 -5.61 -12.13
CA SER A 130 -17.14 -6.67 -12.19
C SER A 130 -18.37 -6.37 -11.31
N ALA A 131 -18.16 -5.81 -10.11
CA ALA A 131 -19.25 -5.41 -9.23
C ALA A 131 -20.08 -4.29 -9.85
N SER A 132 -19.44 -3.31 -10.49
CA SER A 132 -20.11 -2.21 -11.18
C SER A 132 -20.93 -2.71 -12.37
N GLU A 133 -20.40 -3.61 -13.18
CA GLU A 133 -21.11 -4.23 -14.30
C GLU A 133 -22.30 -5.05 -13.82
N GLY A 134 -22.15 -5.82 -12.77
CA GLY A 134 -23.23 -6.60 -12.16
C GLY A 134 -24.37 -5.72 -11.64
N ALA A 135 -24.06 -4.61 -10.99
CA ALA A 135 -25.04 -3.65 -10.51
C ALA A 135 -25.82 -2.99 -11.68
N TRP A 136 -25.13 -2.69 -12.76
CA TRP A 136 -25.75 -2.10 -13.96
C TRP A 136 -26.71 -3.05 -14.65
N ILE A 137 -26.36 -4.32 -14.79
CA ILE A 137 -27.22 -5.37 -15.36
C ILE A 137 -28.47 -5.59 -14.50
N ALA A 138 -28.33 -5.62 -13.18
CA ALA A 138 -29.46 -5.76 -12.26
C ALA A 138 -30.45 -4.60 -12.37
N ASP A 139 -29.99 -3.37 -12.59
CA ASP A 139 -30.85 -2.21 -12.77
C ASP A 139 -31.65 -2.28 -14.07
N GLN A 140 -31.07 -2.81 -15.14
CA GLN A 140 -31.77 -3.01 -16.42
C GLN A 140 -32.88 -4.08 -16.34
N ASP A 141 -32.65 -5.18 -15.62
CA ASP A 141 -33.64 -6.24 -15.42
C ASP A 141 -34.82 -5.78 -14.55
N GLY A 142 -34.63 -4.80 -13.68
CA GLY A 142 -35.68 -4.20 -12.85
C GLY A 142 -36.56 -3.17 -13.57
N GLY A 143 -36.23 -2.83 -14.80
CA GLY A 143 -36.90 -1.78 -15.57
C GLY A 143 -38.09 -2.22 -16.46
N MET A 144 -38.61 -3.42 -16.27
CA MET A 144 -39.77 -3.90 -17.00
C MET A 144 -41.04 -3.83 -16.18
#